data_b8a2ad1858b636b29d176104b6dad7de
#
_entry.id   b8a2ad1858b636b29d176104b6dad7de
#
_cell.length_a   1.000
_cell.length_b   1.000
_cell.length_c   1.000
_cell.angle_alpha   90.00
_cell.angle_beta   90.00
_cell.angle_gamma   90.00
#
_symmetry.space_group_name_H-M   'P 1'
#
loop_
_entity.id
_entity.type
_entity.pdbx_description
1 polymer ?
#
loop_
_entity_poly.entity_id
_entity_poly.type
_entity_poly.pdbx_seq_one_letter_code
_entity_poly.pdbx_strand_id
1 'polypeptide(L)'
;NTLDVWMSHGDVVQAAPEGFAVTASTSQTPVAAFEDRARRLFGLQWHPEVLHSEFGQRALESFLHVGAGIPATWTSGSIIDEQVEAIRAQVGDAHVICGLSGGVDSSVAAALVHRAVGDRLTCIFVDHGLLRAGEREQVEHDYARGMGIRVIAVDESERFLAALAGVKDPETKRKIIGREFIRSFEAAQ
;
A
#
# COMPACT_ATOMS: atom_id res chain seq x y z
N ASN A 1 -6.27 35.00 -11.09
CA ASN A 1 -6.82 34.20 -9.96
C ASN A 1 -5.68 33.96 -8.96
N THR A 2 -6.01 34.02 -7.67
CA THR A 2 -5.09 33.68 -6.59
C THR A 2 -5.49 32.32 -6.03
N LEU A 3 -4.51 31.50 -5.66
CA LEU A 3 -4.69 30.18 -5.05
C LEU A 3 -3.83 30.10 -3.78
N ASP A 4 -4.33 29.47 -2.75
CA ASP A 4 -3.56 29.14 -1.56
C ASP A 4 -2.91 27.75 -1.78
N VAL A 5 -1.57 27.72 -1.78
CA VAL A 5 -0.81 26.48 -2.05
C VAL A 5 0.27 26.26 -0.99
N TRP A 6 0.54 25.00 -0.71
CA TRP A 6 1.62 24.62 0.20
C TRP A 6 2.97 24.62 -0.50
N MET A 7 3.89 25.46 -0.01
CA MET A 7 5.26 25.55 -0.50
C MET A 7 6.22 25.28 0.66
N SER A 8 7.18 24.40 0.45
CA SER A 8 8.22 24.05 1.44
C SER A 8 9.54 23.85 0.71
N HIS A 9 10.31 24.92 0.57
CA HIS A 9 11.60 24.91 -0.14
C HIS A 9 12.56 25.95 0.44
N GLY A 10 13.87 25.67 0.40
CA GLY A 10 14.95 26.59 0.79
C GLY A 10 15.44 27.47 -0.37
N ASP A 11 15.31 26.97 -1.60
CA ASP A 11 15.74 27.65 -2.81
C ASP A 11 14.55 28.14 -3.62
N VAL A 12 14.77 29.19 -4.41
CA VAL A 12 13.74 29.85 -5.22
C VAL A 12 14.19 29.94 -6.67
N VAL A 13 13.32 29.58 -7.60
CA VAL A 13 13.57 29.78 -9.03
C VAL A 13 13.43 31.27 -9.35
N GLN A 14 14.53 31.91 -9.73
CA GLN A 14 14.59 33.34 -10.02
C GLN A 14 14.14 33.67 -11.44
N ALA A 15 14.40 32.79 -12.40
CA ALA A 15 14.03 32.98 -13.81
C ALA A 15 13.64 31.62 -14.41
N ALA A 16 12.61 31.60 -15.25
CA ALA A 16 12.29 30.42 -16.04
C ALA A 16 13.37 30.17 -17.10
N PRO A 17 13.61 28.92 -17.49
CA PRO A 17 14.52 28.63 -18.62
C PRO A 17 14.06 29.29 -19.92
N GLU A 18 14.96 29.47 -20.88
CA GLU A 18 14.64 30.05 -22.18
C GLU A 18 13.53 29.22 -22.89
N GLY A 19 12.56 29.93 -23.41
CA GLY A 19 11.42 29.33 -24.12
C GLY A 19 10.26 28.89 -23.22
N PHE A 20 10.39 29.00 -21.88
CA PHE A 20 9.29 28.69 -20.95
C PHE A 20 8.47 29.95 -20.61
N ALA A 21 7.18 29.78 -20.49
CA ALA A 21 6.26 30.79 -19.97
C ALA A 21 6.06 30.61 -18.46
N VAL A 22 6.23 31.68 -17.69
CA VAL A 22 5.86 31.69 -16.26
C VAL A 22 4.35 31.71 -16.12
N THR A 23 3.78 30.74 -15.42
CA THR A 23 2.32 30.57 -15.26
C THR A 23 1.84 30.88 -13.85
N ALA A 24 2.74 30.88 -12.85
CA ALA A 24 2.43 31.33 -11.49
C ALA A 24 3.64 31.96 -10.81
N SER A 25 3.35 32.90 -9.91
CA SER A 25 4.35 33.56 -9.07
C SER A 25 3.75 33.91 -7.71
N THR A 26 4.61 34.12 -6.71
CA THR A 26 4.22 34.68 -5.41
C THR A 26 5.05 35.94 -5.15
N SER A 27 4.78 36.65 -4.06
CA SER A 27 5.59 37.83 -3.65
C SER A 27 7.05 37.49 -3.35
N GLN A 28 7.34 36.22 -3.01
CA GLN A 28 8.68 35.75 -2.63
C GLN A 28 9.29 34.80 -3.67
N THR A 29 8.48 34.23 -4.57
CA THR A 29 8.90 33.27 -5.59
C THR A 29 8.49 33.79 -6.96
N PRO A 30 9.41 34.43 -7.70
CA PRO A 30 9.10 35.02 -9.02
C PRO A 30 8.60 33.97 -10.04
N VAL A 31 9.06 32.72 -9.90
CA VAL A 31 8.67 31.60 -10.76
C VAL A 31 8.19 30.46 -9.88
N ALA A 32 6.91 30.46 -9.53
CA ALA A 32 6.27 29.37 -8.79
C ALA A 32 5.79 28.23 -9.71
N ALA A 33 5.47 28.55 -10.97
CA ALA A 33 5.19 27.58 -12.01
C ALA A 33 5.60 28.11 -13.38
N PHE A 34 6.00 27.20 -14.27
CA PHE A 34 6.35 27.52 -15.65
C PHE A 34 6.04 26.35 -16.58
N GLU A 35 5.85 26.64 -17.86
CA GLU A 35 5.55 25.60 -18.85
C GLU A 35 6.18 25.90 -20.21
N ASP A 36 6.49 24.83 -20.95
CA ASP A 36 6.66 24.82 -22.40
C ASP A 36 5.69 23.79 -22.99
N ARG A 37 4.58 24.27 -23.51
CA ARG A 37 3.54 23.41 -24.06
C ARG A 37 3.97 22.65 -25.30
N ALA A 38 4.83 23.23 -26.11
CA ALA A 38 5.29 22.59 -27.34
C ALA A 38 6.18 21.37 -27.05
N ARG A 39 7.02 21.47 -26.01
CA ARG A 39 7.85 20.38 -25.53
C ARG A 39 7.19 19.50 -24.46
N ARG A 40 5.98 19.88 -24.02
CA ARG A 40 5.24 19.22 -22.92
C ARG A 40 6.04 19.15 -21.61
N LEU A 41 6.72 20.24 -21.26
CA LEU A 41 7.50 20.37 -20.05
C LEU A 41 6.81 21.33 -19.10
N PHE A 42 6.64 20.92 -17.84
CA PHE A 42 5.94 21.67 -16.81
C PHE A 42 6.74 21.65 -15.52
N GLY A 43 6.79 22.76 -14.81
CA GLY A 43 7.46 22.88 -13.53
C GLY A 43 6.58 23.56 -12.50
N LEU A 44 6.56 23.01 -11.28
CA LEU A 44 5.90 23.58 -10.12
C LEU A 44 6.88 23.64 -8.96
N GLN A 45 6.83 24.70 -8.16
CA GLN A 45 7.61 24.84 -6.94
C GLN A 45 6.75 24.70 -5.68
N TRP A 46 5.57 24.16 -5.79
CA TRP A 46 4.65 23.91 -4.68
C TRP A 46 4.16 22.45 -4.73
N HIS A 47 3.55 21.99 -3.63
CA HIS A 47 3.10 20.62 -3.45
C HIS A 47 1.63 20.47 -3.85
N PRO A 48 1.31 20.00 -5.08
CA PRO A 48 -0.08 19.80 -5.48
C PRO A 48 -0.74 18.59 -4.82
N GLU A 49 0.05 17.64 -4.30
CA GLU A 49 -0.41 16.39 -3.71
C GLU A 49 -0.98 16.54 -2.29
N VAL A 50 -0.69 17.64 -1.60
CA VAL A 50 -1.14 17.83 -0.23
C VAL A 50 -2.52 18.50 -0.15
N LEU A 51 -3.31 18.15 0.87
CA LEU A 51 -4.66 18.69 1.07
C LEU A 51 -4.71 20.21 1.28
N HIS A 52 -3.60 20.83 1.69
CA HIS A 52 -3.48 22.27 1.91
C HIS A 52 -3.31 23.09 0.62
N SER A 53 -3.11 22.42 -0.53
CA SER A 53 -3.00 23.09 -1.83
C SER A 53 -4.37 23.11 -2.52
N GLU A 54 -4.93 24.31 -2.69
CA GLU A 54 -6.17 24.50 -3.44
C GLU A 54 -6.01 23.98 -4.87
N PHE A 55 -6.98 23.19 -5.34
CA PHE A 55 -7.01 22.58 -6.67
C PHE A 55 -5.77 21.74 -7.03
N GLY A 56 -5.00 21.27 -6.02
CA GLY A 56 -3.82 20.45 -6.26
C GLY A 56 -4.13 19.19 -7.07
N GLN A 57 -5.20 18.48 -6.74
CA GLN A 57 -5.69 17.33 -7.49
C GLN A 57 -5.96 17.66 -8.97
N ARG A 58 -6.60 18.80 -9.25
CA ARG A 58 -6.87 19.24 -10.63
C ARG A 58 -5.60 19.58 -11.41
N ALA A 59 -4.58 20.10 -10.72
CA ALA A 59 -3.28 20.36 -11.33
C ALA A 59 -2.61 19.05 -11.76
N LEU A 60 -2.65 18.02 -10.90
CA LEU A 60 -2.14 16.68 -11.23
C LEU A 60 -2.92 16.03 -12.37
N GLU A 61 -4.25 16.07 -12.34
CA GLU A 61 -5.11 15.56 -13.42
C GLU A 61 -4.82 16.27 -14.76
N SER A 62 -4.70 17.59 -14.73
CA SER A 62 -4.36 18.37 -15.94
C SER A 62 -2.98 18.02 -16.48
N PHE A 63 -1.99 17.84 -15.61
CA PHE A 63 -0.67 17.40 -16.01
C PHE A 63 -0.71 16.01 -16.67
N LEU A 64 -1.36 15.03 -16.02
CA LEU A 64 -1.42 13.66 -16.52
C LEU A 64 -2.19 13.56 -17.83
N HIS A 65 -3.40 14.12 -17.88
CA HIS A 65 -4.31 13.86 -18.99
C HIS A 65 -4.14 14.85 -20.14
N VAL A 66 -3.88 16.14 -19.86
CA VAL A 66 -3.70 17.17 -20.89
C VAL A 66 -2.22 17.34 -21.24
N GLY A 67 -1.36 17.51 -20.25
CA GLY A 67 0.07 17.71 -20.45
C GLY A 67 0.77 16.48 -21.00
N ALA A 68 0.69 15.36 -20.28
CA ALA A 68 1.37 14.12 -20.66
C ALA A 68 0.54 13.27 -21.66
N GLY A 69 -0.75 13.48 -21.77
CA GLY A 69 -1.64 12.72 -22.66
C GLY A 69 -1.90 11.29 -22.20
N ILE A 70 -1.77 11.02 -20.89
CA ILE A 70 -2.03 9.71 -20.30
C ILE A 70 -3.55 9.53 -20.15
N PRO A 71 -4.15 8.49 -20.72
CA PRO A 71 -5.58 8.23 -20.56
C PRO A 71 -5.91 7.76 -19.13
N ALA A 72 -7.08 8.14 -18.61
CA ALA A 72 -7.58 7.73 -17.30
C ALA A 72 -8.15 6.30 -17.35
N THR A 73 -7.34 5.31 -17.70
CA THR A 73 -7.75 3.90 -17.83
C THR A 73 -7.44 3.06 -16.60
N TRP A 74 -6.63 3.59 -15.69
CA TRP A 74 -6.20 2.87 -14.49
C TRP A 74 -7.12 3.21 -13.32
N THR A 75 -7.93 2.26 -12.89
CA THR A 75 -8.88 2.37 -11.79
C THR A 75 -8.60 1.32 -10.73
N SER A 76 -9.08 1.52 -9.50
CA SER A 76 -8.95 0.50 -8.44
C SER A 76 -9.56 -0.85 -8.86
N GLY A 77 -10.64 -0.83 -9.63
CA GLY A 77 -11.26 -2.05 -10.17
C GLY A 77 -10.36 -2.76 -11.17
N SER A 78 -9.77 -2.03 -12.12
CA SER A 78 -8.85 -2.62 -13.10
C SER A 78 -7.59 -3.18 -12.48
N ILE A 79 -7.06 -2.54 -11.43
CA ILE A 79 -5.92 -3.06 -10.67
C ILE A 79 -6.26 -4.40 -10.03
N ILE A 80 -7.42 -4.49 -9.37
CA ILE A 80 -7.86 -5.72 -8.72
C ILE A 80 -8.00 -6.85 -9.76
N ASP A 81 -8.63 -6.59 -10.89
CA ASP A 81 -8.83 -7.59 -11.92
C ASP A 81 -7.51 -8.04 -12.56
N GLU A 82 -6.58 -7.12 -12.85
CA GLU A 82 -5.23 -7.42 -13.32
C GLU A 82 -4.45 -8.28 -12.31
N GLN A 83 -4.51 -7.95 -11.02
CA GLN A 83 -3.84 -8.73 -9.97
C GLN A 83 -4.44 -10.13 -9.84
N VAL A 84 -5.77 -10.25 -9.89
CA VAL A 84 -6.46 -11.55 -9.86
C VAL A 84 -6.04 -12.44 -11.04
N GLU A 85 -5.98 -11.91 -12.25
CA GLU A 85 -5.53 -12.66 -13.42
C GLU A 85 -4.04 -13.04 -13.33
N ALA A 86 -3.18 -12.14 -12.85
CA ALA A 86 -1.76 -12.43 -12.62
C ALA A 86 -1.58 -13.56 -11.60
N ILE A 87 -2.32 -13.53 -10.48
CA ILE A 87 -2.30 -14.59 -9.48
C ILE A 87 -2.77 -15.93 -10.08
N ARG A 88 -3.87 -15.93 -10.85
CA ARG A 88 -4.35 -17.15 -11.54
C ARG A 88 -3.30 -17.75 -12.46
N ALA A 89 -2.67 -16.89 -13.27
CA ALA A 89 -1.63 -17.34 -14.20
C ALA A 89 -0.41 -17.92 -13.48
N GLN A 90 -0.02 -17.31 -12.36
CA GLN A 90 1.14 -17.75 -11.58
C GLN A 90 0.86 -19.05 -10.81
N VAL A 91 -0.31 -19.17 -10.19
CA VAL A 91 -0.69 -20.30 -9.33
C VAL A 91 -1.08 -21.52 -10.15
N GLY A 92 -1.72 -21.34 -11.31
CA GLY A 92 -2.28 -22.45 -12.10
C GLY A 92 -3.26 -23.25 -11.25
N ASP A 93 -3.06 -24.58 -11.16
CA ASP A 93 -3.91 -25.50 -10.41
C ASP A 93 -3.40 -25.81 -8.98
N ALA A 94 -2.32 -25.17 -8.55
CA ALA A 94 -1.73 -25.41 -7.24
C ALA A 94 -2.61 -24.89 -6.07
N HIS A 95 -2.43 -25.47 -4.90
CA HIS A 95 -2.95 -24.94 -3.65
C HIS A 95 -2.06 -23.80 -3.14
N VAL A 96 -2.68 -22.83 -2.47
CA VAL A 96 -1.99 -21.67 -1.91
C VAL A 96 -2.23 -21.63 -0.40
N ILE A 97 -1.17 -21.34 0.35
CA ILE A 97 -1.27 -20.99 1.76
C ILE A 97 -0.98 -19.50 1.94
N CYS A 98 -1.71 -18.86 2.84
CA CYS A 98 -1.52 -17.45 3.18
C CYS A 98 -1.49 -17.29 4.70
N GLY A 99 -0.43 -16.66 5.23
CA GLY A 99 -0.37 -16.28 6.64
C GLY A 99 -1.26 -15.07 6.91
N LEU A 100 -2.17 -15.19 7.88
CA LEU A 100 -2.98 -14.08 8.38
C LEU A 100 -2.35 -13.48 9.63
N SER A 101 -2.22 -12.16 9.66
CA SER A 101 -1.73 -11.42 10.82
C SER A 101 -2.82 -10.60 11.53
N GLY A 102 -4.07 -10.63 11.03
CA GLY A 102 -5.14 -9.72 11.46
C GLY A 102 -4.99 -8.28 10.94
N GLY A 103 -3.89 -7.95 10.24
CA GLY A 103 -3.65 -6.64 9.66
C GLY A 103 -4.26 -6.48 8.26
N VAL A 104 -4.42 -5.21 7.82
CA VAL A 104 -5.03 -4.86 6.53
C VAL A 104 -4.31 -5.51 5.35
N ASP A 105 -2.98 -5.52 5.34
CA ASP A 105 -2.19 -6.03 4.21
C ASP A 105 -2.42 -7.52 3.98
N SER A 106 -2.39 -8.33 5.06
CA SER A 106 -2.67 -9.76 4.97
C SER A 106 -4.12 -10.05 4.57
N SER A 107 -5.06 -9.18 4.99
CA SER A 107 -6.47 -9.26 4.61
C SER A 107 -6.68 -9.05 3.12
N VAL A 108 -6.07 -7.99 2.58
CA VAL A 108 -6.14 -7.67 1.15
C VAL A 108 -5.49 -8.77 0.32
N ALA A 109 -4.32 -9.26 0.74
CA ALA A 109 -3.64 -10.36 0.06
C ALA A 109 -4.51 -11.63 0.04
N ALA A 110 -5.07 -12.03 1.18
CA ALA A 110 -5.96 -13.19 1.27
C ALA A 110 -7.22 -13.03 0.39
N ALA A 111 -7.85 -11.85 0.38
CA ALA A 111 -9.02 -11.58 -0.43
C ALA A 111 -8.72 -11.64 -1.94
N LEU A 112 -7.58 -11.06 -2.39
CA LEU A 112 -7.16 -11.14 -3.80
C LEU A 112 -6.86 -12.56 -4.24
N VAL A 113 -6.12 -13.31 -3.42
CA VAL A 113 -5.79 -14.71 -3.70
C VAL A 113 -7.06 -15.57 -3.71
N HIS A 114 -7.96 -15.39 -2.72
CA HIS A 114 -9.23 -16.11 -2.70
C HIS A 114 -10.08 -15.83 -3.96
N ARG A 115 -10.17 -14.56 -4.38
CA ARG A 115 -10.86 -14.19 -5.62
C ARG A 115 -10.23 -14.83 -6.86
N ALA A 116 -8.92 -15.07 -6.83
CA ALA A 116 -8.21 -15.72 -7.93
C ALA A 116 -8.37 -17.24 -7.97
N VAL A 117 -8.23 -17.91 -6.81
CA VAL A 117 -8.10 -19.38 -6.75
C VAL A 117 -9.22 -20.09 -5.98
N GLY A 118 -10.11 -19.34 -5.31
CA GLY A 118 -11.25 -19.88 -4.56
C GLY A 118 -10.81 -20.81 -3.43
N ASP A 119 -11.44 -21.97 -3.34
CA ASP A 119 -11.25 -22.98 -2.27
C ASP A 119 -9.83 -23.59 -2.22
N ARG A 120 -9.00 -23.29 -3.21
CA ARG A 120 -7.58 -23.70 -3.20
C ARG A 120 -6.70 -22.83 -2.30
N LEU A 121 -7.25 -21.76 -1.72
CA LEU A 121 -6.60 -20.98 -0.68
C LEU A 121 -6.89 -21.57 0.70
N THR A 122 -5.86 -21.78 1.49
CA THR A 122 -5.94 -22.02 2.93
C THR A 122 -5.17 -20.94 3.67
N CYS A 123 -5.84 -20.20 4.54
CA CYS A 123 -5.19 -19.21 5.39
C CYS A 123 -4.80 -19.84 6.73
N ILE A 124 -3.62 -19.50 7.24
CA ILE A 124 -3.13 -19.96 8.54
C ILE A 124 -2.99 -18.73 9.44
N PHE A 125 -3.69 -18.75 10.55
CA PHE A 125 -3.60 -17.75 11.61
C PHE A 125 -2.89 -18.33 12.82
N VAL A 126 -1.80 -17.71 13.25
CA VAL A 126 -1.01 -18.18 14.39
C VAL A 126 -1.27 -17.29 15.59
N ASP A 127 -1.86 -17.88 16.64
CA ASP A 127 -1.91 -17.25 17.95
C ASP A 127 -0.58 -17.45 18.66
N HIS A 128 0.19 -16.39 18.74
CA HIS A 128 1.52 -16.38 19.35
C HIS A 128 1.51 -15.90 20.82
N GLY A 129 0.34 -15.76 21.44
CA GLY A 129 0.19 -15.30 22.82
C GLY A 129 0.43 -13.81 23.07
N LEU A 130 0.64 -13.01 22.00
CA LEU A 130 0.83 -11.57 22.06
C LEU A 130 -0.22 -10.80 21.27
N LEU A 131 -1.36 -11.45 20.97
CA LEU A 131 -2.49 -10.85 20.27
C LEU A 131 -3.22 -9.87 21.18
N ARG A 132 -3.96 -8.95 20.56
CA ARG A 132 -4.91 -8.12 21.29
C ARG A 132 -6.11 -8.95 21.72
N ALA A 133 -6.77 -8.52 22.79
CA ALA A 133 -7.98 -9.20 23.27
C ALA A 133 -9.05 -9.22 22.15
N GLY A 134 -9.59 -10.40 21.84
CA GLY A 134 -10.60 -10.61 20.82
C GLY A 134 -10.11 -10.66 19.37
N GLU A 135 -8.81 -10.52 19.12
CA GLU A 135 -8.26 -10.48 17.75
C GLU A 135 -8.39 -11.84 17.05
N ARG A 136 -8.21 -12.93 17.77
CA ARG A 136 -8.39 -14.30 17.25
C ARG A 136 -9.82 -14.54 16.79
N GLU A 137 -10.79 -14.27 17.65
CA GLU A 137 -12.21 -14.46 17.36
C GLU A 137 -12.66 -13.56 16.20
N GLN A 138 -12.13 -12.34 16.13
CA GLN A 138 -12.41 -11.42 15.04
C GLN A 138 -11.90 -11.98 13.71
N VAL A 139 -10.66 -12.45 13.66
CA VAL A 139 -10.07 -13.02 12.44
C VAL A 139 -10.86 -14.24 11.98
N GLU A 140 -11.17 -15.18 12.87
CA GLU A 140 -11.96 -16.36 12.53
C GLU A 140 -13.37 -15.99 12.02
N HIS A 141 -14.00 -14.98 12.62
CA HIS A 141 -15.32 -14.52 12.20
C HIS A 141 -15.28 -13.83 10.83
N ASP A 142 -14.37 -12.87 10.64
CA ASP A 142 -14.37 -12.02 9.45
C ASP A 142 -13.95 -12.81 8.20
N TYR A 143 -12.99 -13.70 8.30
CA TYR A 143 -12.50 -14.46 7.15
C TYR A 143 -13.33 -15.70 6.86
N ALA A 144 -13.59 -16.55 7.85
CA ALA A 144 -14.31 -17.79 7.61
C ALA A 144 -15.80 -17.54 7.32
N ARG A 145 -16.45 -16.65 8.08
CA ARG A 145 -17.89 -16.37 7.90
C ARG A 145 -18.16 -15.23 6.95
N GLY A 146 -17.35 -14.19 6.97
CA GLY A 146 -17.55 -12.99 6.12
C GLY A 146 -17.12 -13.21 4.69
N MET A 147 -16.01 -13.89 4.44
CA MET A 147 -15.42 -14.07 3.11
C MET A 147 -15.48 -15.51 2.59
N GLY A 148 -15.88 -16.49 3.40
CA GLY A 148 -15.89 -17.91 3.01
C GLY A 148 -14.50 -18.51 2.83
N ILE A 149 -13.46 -17.89 3.40
CA ILE A 149 -12.07 -18.34 3.28
C ILE A 149 -11.81 -19.43 4.33
N ARG A 150 -11.16 -20.52 3.92
CA ARG A 150 -10.72 -21.56 4.86
C ARG A 150 -9.59 -21.01 5.73
N VAL A 151 -9.82 -20.95 7.05
CA VAL A 151 -8.84 -20.52 8.03
C VAL A 151 -8.50 -21.67 8.97
N ILE A 152 -7.21 -21.92 9.15
CA ILE A 152 -6.67 -22.82 10.17
C ILE A 152 -6.05 -21.92 11.24
N ALA A 153 -6.66 -21.87 12.42
CA ALA A 153 -6.12 -21.18 13.57
C ALA A 153 -5.30 -22.16 14.42
N VAL A 154 -4.03 -21.85 14.63
CA VAL A 154 -3.12 -22.63 15.47
C VAL A 154 -2.71 -21.83 16.69
N ASP A 155 -2.79 -22.45 17.86
CA ASP A 155 -2.32 -21.87 19.12
C ASP A 155 -0.88 -22.32 19.38
N GLU A 156 0.05 -21.38 19.24
CA GLU A 156 1.48 -21.56 19.49
C GLU A 156 1.98 -20.64 20.63
N SER A 157 1.06 -20.14 21.43
CA SER A 157 1.34 -19.15 22.48
C SER A 157 2.44 -19.62 23.45
N GLU A 158 2.35 -20.85 23.94
CA GLU A 158 3.36 -21.41 24.84
C GLU A 158 4.75 -21.45 24.20
N ARG A 159 4.83 -21.87 22.95
CA ARG A 159 6.08 -21.99 22.20
C ARG A 159 6.75 -20.64 21.96
N PHE A 160 5.98 -19.63 21.50
CA PHE A 160 6.49 -18.29 21.29
C PHE A 160 6.94 -17.63 22.59
N LEU A 161 6.13 -17.73 23.65
CA LEU A 161 6.46 -17.14 24.95
C LEU A 161 7.71 -17.82 25.57
N ALA A 162 7.84 -19.12 25.46
CA ALA A 162 9.03 -19.84 25.92
C ALA A 162 10.29 -19.42 25.13
N ALA A 163 10.20 -19.27 23.80
CA ALA A 163 11.31 -18.84 22.96
C ALA A 163 11.75 -17.40 23.23
N LEU A 164 10.83 -16.55 23.70
CA LEU A 164 11.09 -15.14 24.02
C LEU A 164 11.50 -14.90 25.48
N ALA A 165 11.43 -15.91 26.33
CA ALA A 165 11.73 -15.78 27.75
C ALA A 165 13.14 -15.23 27.98
N GLY A 166 13.26 -14.14 28.74
CA GLY A 166 14.54 -13.48 29.05
C GLY A 166 15.19 -12.68 27.92
N VAL A 167 14.64 -12.68 26.71
CA VAL A 167 15.15 -11.92 25.57
C VAL A 167 14.72 -10.45 25.69
N LYS A 168 15.67 -9.52 25.78
CA LYS A 168 15.40 -8.08 25.92
C LYS A 168 15.65 -7.32 24.61
N ASP A 169 16.64 -7.75 23.83
CA ASP A 169 17.02 -7.08 22.58
C ASP A 169 15.92 -7.17 21.52
N PRO A 170 15.43 -6.04 20.98
CA PRO A 170 14.33 -6.02 19.99
C PRO A 170 14.63 -6.77 18.70
N GLU A 171 15.88 -6.70 18.21
CA GLU A 171 16.25 -7.36 16.97
C GLU A 171 16.31 -8.88 17.13
N THR A 172 16.82 -9.35 18.27
CA THR A 172 16.79 -10.77 18.62
C THR A 172 15.37 -11.29 18.77
N LYS A 173 14.46 -10.51 19.39
CA LYS A 173 13.03 -10.86 19.46
C LYS A 173 12.42 -11.01 18.06
N ARG A 174 12.67 -10.06 17.16
CA ARG A 174 12.15 -10.10 15.78
C ARG A 174 12.61 -11.35 15.05
N LYS A 175 13.89 -11.71 15.16
CA LYS A 175 14.44 -12.93 14.54
C LYS A 175 13.82 -14.21 15.10
N ILE A 176 13.63 -14.27 16.42
CA ILE A 176 12.98 -15.42 17.07
C ILE A 176 11.53 -15.54 16.57
N ILE A 177 10.75 -14.47 16.63
CA ILE A 177 9.36 -14.44 16.20
C ILE A 177 9.23 -14.89 14.74
N GLY A 178 10.02 -14.32 13.82
CA GLY A 178 9.99 -14.69 12.41
C GLY A 178 10.32 -16.17 12.18
N ARG A 179 11.32 -16.71 12.88
CA ARG A 179 11.67 -18.13 12.80
C ARG A 179 10.54 -19.04 13.30
N GLU A 180 9.91 -18.70 14.42
CA GLU A 180 8.84 -19.52 14.98
C GLU A 180 7.58 -19.46 14.09
N PHE A 181 7.27 -18.32 13.45
CA PHE A 181 6.20 -18.25 12.45
C PHE A 181 6.41 -19.21 11.29
N ILE A 182 7.61 -19.24 10.70
CA ILE A 182 7.91 -20.18 9.59
C ILE A 182 7.69 -21.63 10.02
N ARG A 183 8.19 -22.00 11.21
CA ARG A 183 7.99 -23.34 11.76
C ARG A 183 6.50 -23.69 12.01
N SER A 184 5.71 -22.70 12.46
CA SER A 184 4.27 -22.90 12.65
C SER A 184 3.57 -23.13 11.31
N PHE A 185 3.95 -22.40 10.25
CA PHE A 185 3.40 -22.62 8.93
C PHE A 185 3.80 -23.98 8.33
N GLU A 186 5.06 -24.41 8.50
CA GLU A 186 5.53 -25.71 8.05
C GLU A 186 4.80 -26.88 8.77
N ALA A 187 4.46 -26.70 10.05
CA ALA A 187 3.75 -27.72 10.83
C ALA A 187 2.24 -27.77 10.55
N ALA A 188 1.65 -26.68 10.04
CA ALA A 188 0.21 -26.57 9.78
C ALA A 188 -0.18 -26.99 8.33
N GLN A 189 0.77 -27.36 7.50
CA GLN A 189 0.55 -27.92 6.17
C GLN A 189 0.14 -29.38 6.28
#